data_9398800ee26c0900281aa5f8cb5fd378
#
_entry.id   9398800ee26c0900281aa5f8cb5fd378
#
_cell.length_a   1.000
_cell.length_b   1.000
_cell.length_c   1.000
_cell.angle_alpha   90.00
_cell.angle_beta   90.00
_cell.angle_gamma   90.00
#
_symmetry.space_group_name_H-M   'P 1'
#
loop_
_entity.id
_entity.type
_entity.pdbx_description
1 polymer ?
#
loop_
_entity_poly.entity_id
_entity_poly.type
_entity_poly.pdbx_seq_one_letter_code
_entity_poly.pdbx_strand_id
1 'polypeptide(L)'
;AYGRVPDLAGVGSRLESTVLGALGARLPERVTIVPPAALHTLPWGLLPCAANRVLGVAPSGTAWLRARGRPRSGHVSFVCGPELSTSEGEVGTESARYAAAHVLVGEAATAGAAASAMEGARIAHVAAHGTFRGDAPLFSSLQLADGPLYLYDLDRLAAPPHTVVLSACDVGDSAAVGTDEGLGLVTGLLGLGVSAVLASTVPVSDQATLSVMSALHSSLAAGDGLPTAWLSARRRRRGDALAAATAASFTAWGAAA
;
A
#
# COMPACT_ATOMS: atom_id res chain seq x y z
N ALA A 1 27.40 14.39 -9.71
CA ALA A 1 26.56 14.93 -10.77
C ALA A 1 25.14 14.48 -10.47
N TYR A 2 24.29 15.37 -9.98
CA TYR A 2 22.86 15.13 -9.79
C TYR A 2 22.25 14.96 -11.19
N GLY A 3 21.82 13.74 -11.49
CA GLY A 3 21.16 13.39 -12.75
C GLY A 3 19.91 14.23 -12.96
N ARG A 4 19.56 14.46 -14.22
CA ARG A 4 18.29 15.09 -14.61
C ARG A 4 17.15 14.42 -13.86
N VAL A 5 16.28 15.20 -13.22
CA VAL A 5 15.00 14.69 -12.69
C VAL A 5 14.29 13.98 -13.85
N PRO A 6 13.94 12.70 -13.71
CA PRO A 6 13.30 11.97 -14.80
C PRO A 6 11.97 12.66 -15.17
N ASP A 7 11.67 12.74 -16.45
CA ASP A 7 10.35 13.15 -16.93
C ASP A 7 9.32 12.04 -16.64
N LEU A 8 8.84 12.00 -15.40
CA LEU A 8 7.87 11.00 -14.95
C LEU A 8 6.57 11.05 -15.76
N ALA A 9 6.16 12.22 -16.23
CA ALA A 9 4.96 12.38 -17.03
C ALA A 9 5.14 11.74 -18.41
N GLY A 10 6.27 11.98 -19.07
CA GLY A 10 6.61 11.34 -20.34
C GLY A 10 6.80 9.84 -20.21
N VAL A 11 7.41 9.36 -19.11
CA VAL A 11 7.52 7.91 -18.83
C VAL A 11 6.13 7.31 -18.65
N GLY A 12 5.27 7.91 -17.84
CA GLY A 12 3.90 7.45 -17.60
C GLY A 12 3.07 7.38 -18.89
N SER A 13 3.19 8.39 -19.76
CA SER A 13 2.49 8.42 -21.06
C SER A 13 2.96 7.31 -21.98
N ARG A 14 4.25 7.03 -22.04
CA ARG A 14 4.78 5.91 -22.83
C ARG A 14 4.33 4.56 -22.29
N LEU A 15 4.36 4.38 -20.97
CA LEU A 15 3.86 3.15 -20.33
C LEU A 15 2.37 2.94 -20.63
N GLU A 16 1.54 3.97 -20.46
CA GLU A 16 0.11 3.88 -20.74
C GLU A 16 -0.16 3.52 -22.20
N SER A 17 0.51 4.15 -23.14
CA SER A 17 0.35 3.85 -24.56
C SER A 17 0.77 2.42 -24.91
N THR A 18 1.81 1.90 -24.25
CA THR A 18 2.31 0.53 -24.47
C THR A 18 1.38 -0.52 -23.86
N VAL A 19 0.91 -0.29 -22.62
CA VAL A 19 0.16 -1.29 -21.85
C VAL A 19 -1.34 -1.24 -22.15
N LEU A 20 -1.91 -0.05 -22.23
CA LEU A 20 -3.35 0.16 -22.43
C LEU A 20 -3.71 0.61 -23.84
N GLY A 21 -2.78 1.18 -24.58
CA GLY A 21 -3.02 1.70 -25.94
C GLY A 21 -4.24 2.63 -25.98
N ALA A 22 -5.13 2.42 -26.93
CA ALA A 22 -6.35 3.20 -27.07
C ALA A 22 -7.38 3.02 -25.95
N LEU A 23 -7.24 1.99 -25.10
CA LEU A 23 -8.13 1.75 -23.96
C LEU A 23 -7.95 2.80 -22.87
N GLY A 24 -6.74 3.32 -22.66
CA GLY A 24 -6.43 4.28 -21.59
C GLY A 24 -7.36 5.49 -21.57
N ALA A 25 -7.68 6.04 -22.74
CA ALA A 25 -8.59 7.18 -22.88
C ALA A 25 -10.08 6.81 -22.65
N ARG A 26 -10.45 5.54 -22.82
CA ARG A 26 -11.83 5.04 -22.75
C ARG A 26 -12.19 4.36 -21.44
N LEU A 27 -11.25 4.27 -20.50
CA LEU A 27 -11.51 3.66 -19.20
C LEU A 27 -12.63 4.41 -18.45
N PRO A 28 -13.51 3.68 -17.75
CA PRO A 28 -14.54 4.29 -16.90
C PRO A 28 -13.90 5.03 -15.71
N GLU A 29 -14.71 5.80 -14.97
CA GLU A 29 -14.26 6.51 -13.78
C GLU A 29 -13.69 5.58 -12.70
N ARG A 30 -14.26 4.38 -12.58
CA ARG A 30 -13.80 3.33 -11.67
C ARG A 30 -13.38 2.11 -12.48
N VAL A 31 -12.14 1.68 -12.28
CA VAL A 31 -11.56 0.57 -13.04
C VAL A 31 -10.69 -0.31 -12.15
N THR A 32 -10.82 -1.61 -12.31
CA THR A 32 -9.86 -2.59 -11.78
C THR A 32 -9.16 -3.25 -12.96
N ILE A 33 -7.85 -3.21 -12.94
CA ILE A 33 -7.00 -3.87 -13.92
C ILE A 33 -6.55 -5.21 -13.36
N VAL A 34 -6.67 -6.26 -14.17
CA VAL A 34 -6.13 -7.58 -13.86
C VAL A 34 -5.01 -7.84 -14.88
N PRO A 35 -3.79 -7.42 -14.57
CA PRO A 35 -2.69 -7.56 -15.50
C PRO A 35 -2.12 -8.98 -15.49
N PRO A 36 -1.42 -9.41 -16.55
CA PRO A 36 -0.59 -10.60 -16.51
C PRO A 36 0.55 -10.42 -15.48
N ALA A 37 1.07 -11.52 -14.94
CA ALA A 37 2.08 -11.51 -13.87
C ALA A 37 3.27 -10.59 -14.16
N ALA A 38 3.78 -10.57 -15.40
CA ALA A 38 4.90 -9.73 -15.80
C ALA A 38 4.65 -8.21 -15.66
N LEU A 39 3.40 -7.78 -15.49
CA LEU A 39 3.03 -6.37 -15.31
C LEU A 39 2.59 -6.05 -13.87
N HIS A 40 2.67 -6.98 -12.94
CA HIS A 40 2.31 -6.72 -11.55
C HIS A 40 3.23 -5.66 -10.92
N THR A 41 4.52 -5.65 -11.26
CA THR A 41 5.50 -4.68 -10.76
C THR A 41 5.42 -3.29 -11.38
N LEU A 42 4.55 -3.12 -12.39
CA LEU A 42 4.38 -1.82 -13.04
C LEU A 42 3.89 -0.78 -12.01
N PRO A 43 4.50 0.42 -11.97
CA PRO A 43 4.01 1.50 -11.12
C PRO A 43 2.73 2.11 -11.72
N TRP A 44 1.61 1.42 -11.54
CA TRP A 44 0.29 1.77 -12.10
C TRP A 44 -0.13 3.20 -11.77
N GLY A 45 0.37 3.73 -10.66
CA GLY A 45 0.16 5.11 -10.27
C GLY A 45 0.78 6.14 -11.21
N LEU A 46 1.79 5.80 -11.99
CA LEU A 46 2.40 6.71 -12.97
C LEU A 46 1.57 6.92 -14.22
N LEU A 47 0.63 6.02 -14.51
CA LEU A 47 -0.17 6.14 -15.72
C LEU A 47 -1.07 7.38 -15.68
N PRO A 48 -1.14 8.20 -16.74
CA PRO A 48 -2.01 9.37 -16.82
C PRO A 48 -3.48 9.06 -16.49
N CYS A 49 -3.99 7.90 -16.89
CA CYS A 49 -5.36 7.48 -16.59
C CYS A 49 -5.62 7.35 -15.09
N ALA A 50 -4.61 6.97 -14.30
CA ALA A 50 -4.73 6.85 -12.84
C ALA A 50 -4.87 8.21 -12.13
N ALA A 51 -4.53 9.31 -12.80
CA ALA A 51 -4.57 10.64 -12.21
C ALA A 51 -5.99 11.13 -11.91
N ASN A 52 -6.98 10.65 -12.64
CA ASN A 52 -8.38 11.13 -12.56
C ASN A 52 -9.39 10.00 -12.32
N ARG A 53 -8.94 8.75 -12.20
CA ARG A 53 -9.80 7.57 -12.04
C ARG A 53 -9.52 6.85 -10.74
N VAL A 54 -10.55 6.24 -10.20
CA VAL A 54 -10.42 5.27 -9.11
C VAL A 54 -9.87 3.98 -9.74
N LEU A 55 -8.55 3.82 -9.62
CA LEU A 55 -7.84 2.70 -10.22
C LEU A 55 -7.39 1.72 -9.14
N GLY A 56 -7.73 0.46 -9.33
CA GLY A 56 -7.23 -0.65 -8.55
C GLY A 56 -6.58 -1.71 -9.43
N VAL A 57 -5.70 -2.50 -8.85
CA VAL A 57 -5.05 -3.63 -9.49
C VAL A 57 -5.38 -4.91 -8.73
N ALA A 58 -5.74 -5.96 -9.40
CA ALA A 58 -5.99 -7.25 -8.76
C ALA A 58 -5.16 -8.35 -9.44
N PRO A 59 -4.63 -9.30 -8.64
CA PRO A 59 -3.81 -10.38 -9.20
C PRO A 59 -4.63 -11.35 -10.07
N SER A 60 -5.94 -11.44 -9.83
CA SER A 60 -6.87 -12.21 -10.65
C SER A 60 -8.31 -11.72 -10.46
N GLY A 61 -9.18 -12.03 -11.43
CA GLY A 61 -10.62 -11.77 -11.30
C GLY A 61 -11.26 -12.50 -10.12
N THR A 62 -10.81 -13.71 -9.80
CA THR A 62 -11.29 -14.48 -8.64
C THR A 62 -10.90 -13.80 -7.32
N ALA A 63 -9.66 -13.33 -7.19
CA ALA A 63 -9.21 -12.59 -6.01
C ALA A 63 -10.04 -11.31 -5.83
N TRP A 64 -10.29 -10.58 -6.90
CA TRP A 64 -11.12 -9.39 -6.88
C TRP A 64 -12.56 -9.66 -6.44
N LEU A 65 -13.19 -10.72 -6.96
CA LEU A 65 -14.56 -11.09 -6.59
C LEU A 65 -14.66 -11.46 -5.11
N ARG A 66 -13.70 -12.25 -4.59
CA ARG A 66 -13.66 -12.61 -3.16
C ARG A 66 -13.51 -11.38 -2.26
N ALA A 67 -12.63 -10.48 -2.64
CA ALA A 67 -12.34 -9.28 -1.87
C ALA A 67 -13.54 -8.31 -1.79
N ARG A 68 -14.35 -8.19 -2.85
CA ARG A 68 -15.54 -7.30 -2.90
C ARG A 68 -16.64 -7.65 -1.91
N GLY A 69 -16.76 -8.94 -1.55
CA GLY A 69 -17.85 -9.42 -0.69
C GLY A 69 -17.63 -9.19 0.80
N ARG A 70 -16.46 -8.72 1.22
CA ARG A 70 -16.14 -8.56 2.64
C ARG A 70 -16.64 -7.24 3.22
N PRO A 71 -17.28 -7.28 4.41
CA PRO A 71 -17.74 -6.06 5.07
C PRO A 71 -16.55 -5.21 5.55
N ARG A 72 -16.69 -3.89 5.49
CA ARG A 72 -15.72 -2.91 6.01
C ARG A 72 -16.02 -2.58 7.47
N SER A 73 -16.01 -3.57 8.34
CA SER A 73 -16.25 -3.40 9.77
C SER A 73 -14.98 -3.66 10.57
N GLY A 74 -14.97 -3.25 11.83
CA GLY A 74 -13.86 -3.44 12.75
C GLY A 74 -13.16 -2.14 13.16
N HIS A 75 -12.16 -2.28 13.99
CA HIS A 75 -11.34 -1.20 14.50
C HIS A 75 -10.28 -0.74 13.47
N VAL A 76 -9.52 0.27 13.84
CA VAL A 76 -8.35 0.72 13.07
C VAL A 76 -7.11 0.46 13.91
N SER A 77 -6.08 -0.10 13.31
CA SER A 77 -4.80 -0.33 13.95
C SER A 77 -3.66 0.37 13.22
N PHE A 78 -2.72 0.87 13.99
CA PHE A 78 -1.48 1.47 13.53
C PHE A 78 -0.32 0.74 14.20
N VAL A 79 0.63 0.31 13.41
CA VAL A 79 1.84 -0.38 13.88
C VAL A 79 3.05 0.33 13.29
N CYS A 80 3.96 0.78 14.14
CA CYS A 80 5.22 1.39 13.74
C CYS A 80 6.38 0.51 14.20
N GLY A 81 7.10 -0.10 13.26
CA GLY A 81 8.30 -0.86 13.51
C GLY A 81 9.49 0.02 13.95
N PRO A 82 10.59 -0.60 14.37
CA PRO A 82 11.78 0.10 14.83
C PRO A 82 12.49 0.86 13.68
N GLU A 83 13.35 1.81 14.05
CA GLU A 83 14.26 2.55 13.15
C GLU A 83 13.58 3.45 12.11
N LEU A 84 12.29 3.75 12.29
CA LEU A 84 11.51 4.66 11.44
C LEU A 84 11.17 5.95 12.19
N SER A 85 12.15 6.84 12.34
CA SER A 85 12.06 8.05 13.19
C SER A 85 10.94 9.02 12.82
N THR A 86 10.51 9.04 11.55
CA THR A 86 9.40 9.89 11.09
C THR A 86 8.05 9.23 11.24
N SER A 87 8.00 7.90 11.31
CA SER A 87 6.75 7.12 11.29
C SER A 87 6.01 7.13 12.63
N GLU A 88 6.69 7.32 13.76
CA GLU A 88 6.01 7.48 15.06
C GLU A 88 5.15 8.74 15.08
N GLY A 89 5.66 9.86 14.57
CA GLY A 89 4.91 11.11 14.42
C GLY A 89 3.77 10.99 13.42
N GLU A 90 3.97 10.23 12.33
CA GLU A 90 2.95 9.89 11.35
C GLU A 90 1.80 9.13 12.02
N VAL A 91 2.11 8.03 12.66
CA VAL A 91 1.15 7.15 13.32
C VAL A 91 0.36 7.90 14.39
N GLY A 92 1.00 8.75 15.20
CA GLY A 92 0.33 9.59 16.19
C GLY A 92 -0.67 10.58 15.59
N THR A 93 -0.26 11.25 14.51
CA THR A 93 -1.11 12.22 13.80
C THR A 93 -2.30 11.55 13.11
N GLU A 94 -2.07 10.41 12.47
CA GLU A 94 -3.10 9.74 11.68
C GLU A 94 -4.09 8.96 12.56
N SER A 95 -3.62 8.37 13.66
CA SER A 95 -4.49 7.66 14.61
C SER A 95 -5.50 8.59 15.29
N ALA A 96 -5.13 9.84 15.54
CA ALA A 96 -6.02 10.85 16.14
C ALA A 96 -7.25 11.18 15.28
N ARG A 97 -7.28 10.78 13.99
CA ARG A 97 -8.44 10.94 13.10
C ARG A 97 -9.54 9.91 13.35
N TYR A 98 -9.28 8.89 14.16
CA TYR A 98 -10.20 7.81 14.44
C TYR A 98 -10.60 7.82 15.91
N ALA A 99 -11.90 7.66 16.20
CA ALA A 99 -12.42 7.74 17.58
C ALA A 99 -11.82 6.68 18.51
N ALA A 100 -11.41 5.54 17.97
CA ALA A 100 -10.69 4.49 18.68
C ALA A 100 -9.73 3.81 17.71
N ALA A 101 -8.44 4.00 17.91
CA ALA A 101 -7.39 3.32 17.16
C ALA A 101 -6.49 2.55 18.11
N HIS A 102 -6.12 1.33 17.72
CA HIS A 102 -5.05 0.59 18.40
C HIS A 102 -3.72 1.07 17.85
N VAL A 103 -2.86 1.61 18.69
CA VAL A 103 -1.56 2.17 18.29
C VAL A 103 -0.45 1.41 18.98
N LEU A 104 0.45 0.84 18.18
CA LEU A 104 1.64 0.13 18.65
C LEU A 104 2.89 0.82 18.08
N VAL A 105 3.73 1.34 18.97
CA VAL A 105 4.98 2.04 18.60
C VAL A 105 6.10 1.61 19.55
N GLY A 106 7.34 1.73 19.11
CA GLY A 106 8.50 1.38 19.91
C GLY A 106 8.46 -0.08 20.40
N GLU A 107 8.81 -0.32 21.66
CA GLU A 107 8.85 -1.66 22.25
C GLU A 107 7.49 -2.38 22.30
N ALA A 108 6.38 -1.66 22.23
CA ALA A 108 5.04 -2.25 22.20
C ALA A 108 4.70 -2.86 20.83
N ALA A 109 5.41 -2.49 19.77
CA ALA A 109 5.20 -2.99 18.42
C ALA A 109 5.85 -4.36 18.20
N THR A 110 5.50 -5.35 19.02
CA THR A 110 5.96 -6.74 18.89
C THR A 110 5.17 -7.47 17.82
N ALA A 111 5.73 -8.55 17.27
CA ALA A 111 5.08 -9.38 16.24
C ALA A 111 3.74 -9.92 16.72
N GLY A 112 3.67 -10.42 17.96
CA GLY A 112 2.42 -10.94 18.54
C GLY A 112 1.37 -9.85 18.77
N ALA A 113 1.78 -8.67 19.29
CA ALA A 113 0.87 -7.54 19.50
C ALA A 113 0.35 -6.99 18.16
N ALA A 114 1.22 -6.88 17.14
CA ALA A 114 0.85 -6.43 15.82
C ALA A 114 -0.15 -7.40 15.14
N ALA A 115 0.10 -8.70 15.17
CA ALA A 115 -0.82 -9.70 14.66
C ALA A 115 -2.20 -9.57 15.34
N SER A 116 -2.23 -9.46 16.66
CA SER A 116 -3.48 -9.27 17.42
C SER A 116 -4.19 -7.95 17.08
N ALA A 117 -3.45 -6.86 16.88
CA ALA A 117 -4.02 -5.58 16.51
C ALA A 117 -4.51 -5.55 15.04
N MET A 118 -3.99 -6.40 14.19
CA MET A 118 -4.43 -6.55 12.79
C MET A 118 -5.66 -7.44 12.68
N GLU A 119 -5.90 -8.34 13.64
CA GLU A 119 -7.02 -9.28 13.58
C GLU A 119 -8.36 -8.55 13.55
N GLY A 120 -9.15 -8.78 12.50
CA GLY A 120 -10.46 -8.15 12.29
C GLY A 120 -10.42 -6.63 12.10
N ALA A 121 -9.25 -6.04 11.91
CA ALA A 121 -9.17 -4.60 11.68
C ALA A 121 -9.83 -4.21 10.36
N ARG A 122 -10.59 -3.12 10.37
CA ARG A 122 -11.08 -2.46 9.16
C ARG A 122 -9.94 -1.85 8.35
N ILE A 123 -8.99 -1.27 9.05
CA ILE A 123 -7.75 -0.73 8.47
C ILE A 123 -6.61 -1.11 9.40
N ALA A 124 -5.57 -1.73 8.85
CA ALA A 124 -4.28 -1.90 9.50
C ALA A 124 -3.24 -1.08 8.72
N HIS A 125 -2.74 -0.02 9.35
CA HIS A 125 -1.63 0.75 8.81
C HIS A 125 -0.34 0.27 9.46
N VAL A 126 0.61 -0.19 8.64
CA VAL A 126 1.88 -0.72 9.11
C VAL A 126 3.01 0.06 8.46
N ALA A 127 3.76 0.77 9.28
CA ALA A 127 5.02 1.40 8.94
C ALA A 127 6.15 0.53 9.52
N ALA A 128 6.75 -0.30 8.71
CA ALA A 128 7.84 -1.20 9.13
C ALA A 128 8.71 -1.58 7.95
N HIS A 129 10.01 -1.79 8.21
CA HIS A 129 10.89 -2.39 7.21
C HIS A 129 10.38 -3.78 6.83
N GLY A 130 10.41 -4.10 5.54
CA GLY A 130 9.94 -5.37 5.03
C GLY A 130 11.06 -6.19 4.40
N THR A 131 11.01 -7.50 4.60
CA THR A 131 11.77 -8.46 3.81
C THR A 131 10.81 -9.28 2.98
N PHE A 132 11.02 -9.28 1.67
CA PHE A 132 10.09 -9.91 0.75
C PHE A 132 10.72 -11.16 0.12
N ARG A 133 9.94 -12.24 0.05
CA ARG A 133 10.35 -13.53 -0.51
C ARG A 133 9.41 -13.93 -1.63
N GLY A 134 9.77 -13.59 -2.88
CA GLY A 134 8.98 -13.95 -4.06
C GLY A 134 8.89 -15.46 -4.32
N ASP A 135 9.94 -16.21 -3.95
CA ASP A 135 10.03 -17.68 -4.00
C ASP A 135 9.16 -18.37 -2.93
N ALA A 136 8.93 -17.70 -1.81
CA ALA A 136 8.18 -18.23 -0.68
C ALA A 136 7.41 -17.10 0.03
N PRO A 137 6.31 -16.59 -0.54
CA PRO A 137 5.62 -15.38 -0.05
C PRO A 137 5.21 -15.41 1.41
N LEU A 138 4.87 -16.58 1.97
CA LEU A 138 4.53 -16.71 3.39
C LEU A 138 5.70 -16.42 4.35
N PHE A 139 6.93 -16.46 3.86
CA PHE A 139 8.13 -16.08 4.61
C PHE A 139 8.55 -14.63 4.38
N SER A 140 7.77 -13.85 3.63
CA SER A 140 7.89 -12.39 3.66
C SER A 140 7.51 -11.88 5.04
N SER A 141 8.20 -10.85 5.52
CA SER A 141 8.02 -10.38 6.90
C SER A 141 8.11 -8.86 7.01
N LEU A 142 7.58 -8.36 8.10
CA LEU A 142 7.72 -6.98 8.56
C LEU A 142 8.56 -6.98 9.82
N GLN A 143 9.58 -6.13 9.88
CA GLN A 143 10.47 -6.05 11.04
C GLN A 143 9.80 -5.27 12.17
N LEU A 144 9.63 -5.91 13.31
CA LEU A 144 9.02 -5.34 14.51
C LEU A 144 10.00 -5.36 15.70
N ALA A 145 9.57 -4.86 16.85
CA ALA A 145 10.44 -4.61 18.00
C ALA A 145 11.15 -5.87 18.53
N ASP A 146 10.47 -7.02 18.52
CA ASP A 146 10.97 -8.30 19.00
C ASP A 146 11.41 -9.26 17.88
N GLY A 147 11.35 -8.81 16.62
CA GLY A 147 11.74 -9.60 15.46
C GLY A 147 10.73 -9.53 14.32
N PRO A 148 10.89 -10.38 13.29
CA PRO A 148 10.04 -10.37 12.12
C PRO A 148 8.64 -10.92 12.39
N LEU A 149 7.61 -10.22 11.91
CA LEU A 149 6.26 -10.73 11.75
C LEU A 149 6.14 -11.32 10.34
N TYR A 150 6.05 -12.62 10.24
CA TYR A 150 5.90 -13.30 8.95
C TYR A 150 4.44 -13.30 8.47
N LEU A 151 4.22 -13.34 7.17
CA LEU A 151 2.88 -13.60 6.62
C LEU A 151 2.30 -14.93 7.11
N TYR A 152 3.15 -15.93 7.35
CA TYR A 152 2.76 -17.21 7.96
C TYR A 152 2.09 -17.03 9.33
N ASP A 153 2.50 -16.03 10.11
CA ASP A 153 1.88 -15.75 11.42
C ASP A 153 0.49 -15.14 11.23
N LEU A 154 0.31 -14.33 10.17
CA LEU A 154 -0.97 -13.73 9.83
C LEU A 154 -1.97 -14.73 9.23
N ASP A 155 -1.50 -15.86 8.68
CA ASP A 155 -2.38 -16.95 8.20
C ASP A 155 -3.18 -17.60 9.35
N ARG A 156 -2.71 -17.42 10.58
CA ARG A 156 -3.36 -17.96 11.79
C ARG A 156 -4.46 -17.08 12.36
N LEU A 157 -4.64 -15.88 11.83
CA LEU A 157 -5.68 -14.96 12.28
C LEU A 157 -7.06 -15.52 11.92
N ALA A 158 -7.99 -15.51 12.87
CA ALA A 158 -9.37 -15.92 12.63
C ALA A 158 -10.09 -15.00 11.62
N ALA A 159 -9.69 -13.71 11.60
CA ALA A 159 -10.21 -12.72 10.68
C ALA A 159 -9.07 -11.80 10.19
N PRO A 160 -8.60 -11.95 8.95
CA PRO A 160 -7.59 -11.03 8.42
C PRO A 160 -8.15 -9.60 8.32
N PRO A 161 -7.30 -8.56 8.38
CA PRO A 161 -7.74 -7.17 8.23
C PRO A 161 -8.44 -6.96 6.89
N HIS A 162 -9.38 -6.00 6.82
CA HIS A 162 -10.03 -5.68 5.55
C HIS A 162 -9.08 -4.91 4.63
N THR A 163 -8.43 -3.87 5.13
CA THR A 163 -7.51 -3.02 4.37
C THR A 163 -6.16 -2.97 5.07
N VAL A 164 -5.08 -3.15 4.32
CA VAL A 164 -3.72 -2.97 4.81
C VAL A 164 -3.06 -1.81 4.06
N VAL A 165 -2.48 -0.87 4.80
CA VAL A 165 -1.64 0.22 4.26
C VAL A 165 -0.22 -0.04 4.71
N LEU A 166 0.69 -0.22 3.77
CA LEU A 166 2.12 -0.38 4.01
C LEU A 166 2.80 0.93 3.64
N SER A 167 3.22 1.72 4.62
CA SER A 167 3.76 3.07 4.38
C SER A 167 5.28 3.13 4.30
N ALA A 168 5.98 2.18 4.90
CA ALA A 168 7.43 2.06 4.80
C ALA A 168 7.79 0.98 3.78
N CYS A 169 8.49 1.37 2.75
CA CYS A 169 9.18 0.51 1.80
C CYS A 169 10.63 0.94 1.75
N ASP A 170 11.27 1.03 2.92
CA ASP A 170 12.71 1.22 2.96
C ASP A 170 13.36 -0.14 2.74
N VAL A 171 13.90 -0.27 1.56
CA VAL A 171 14.80 -1.36 1.24
C VAL A 171 16.12 -0.95 1.85
N GLY A 172 16.34 -1.33 3.12
CA GLY A 172 17.60 -1.07 3.79
C GLY A 172 18.76 -1.50 2.90
N ASP A 173 19.76 -0.67 2.81
CA ASP A 173 21.13 -0.70 2.23
C ASP A 173 21.60 -1.90 1.37
N SER A 174 20.73 -2.83 1.00
CA SER A 174 21.00 -3.91 0.06
C SER A 174 20.60 -3.47 -1.36
N ALA A 175 21.61 -3.01 -2.07
CA ALA A 175 21.59 -2.52 -3.44
C ALA A 175 21.21 -3.58 -4.50
N ALA A 176 20.16 -4.35 -4.29
CA ALA A 176 19.60 -5.25 -5.31
C ALA A 176 18.26 -5.85 -4.87
N VAL A 177 17.29 -5.04 -4.50
CA VAL A 177 15.94 -5.59 -4.29
C VAL A 177 15.19 -5.49 -5.62
N GLY A 178 14.96 -6.63 -6.24
CA GLY A 178 14.17 -6.71 -7.46
C GLY A 178 12.73 -6.28 -7.20
N THR A 179 12.11 -5.66 -8.19
CA THR A 179 10.70 -5.21 -8.18
C THR A 179 9.70 -6.33 -7.84
N ASP A 180 10.11 -7.60 -7.90
CA ASP A 180 9.30 -8.77 -7.58
C ASP A 180 9.07 -8.98 -6.08
N GLU A 181 9.90 -8.36 -5.22
CA GLU A 181 9.87 -8.60 -3.78
C GLU A 181 8.70 -7.91 -3.08
N GLY A 182 8.40 -6.66 -3.42
CA GLY A 182 7.22 -5.95 -2.87
C GLY A 182 5.90 -6.62 -3.20
N LEU A 183 5.83 -7.31 -4.33
CA LEU A 183 4.66 -8.09 -4.74
C LEU A 183 4.43 -9.34 -3.89
N GLY A 184 5.49 -9.95 -3.35
CA GLY A 184 5.36 -11.13 -2.49
C GLY A 184 4.49 -10.85 -1.25
N LEU A 185 4.71 -9.71 -0.59
CA LEU A 185 3.90 -9.31 0.57
C LEU A 185 2.46 -8.97 0.18
N VAL A 186 2.27 -8.19 -0.90
CA VAL A 186 0.93 -7.83 -1.39
C VAL A 186 0.13 -9.06 -1.78
N THR A 187 0.71 -9.95 -2.60
CA THR A 187 0.02 -11.18 -3.05
C THR A 187 -0.24 -12.13 -1.90
N GLY A 188 0.68 -12.23 -0.95
CA GLY A 188 0.49 -13.02 0.27
C GLY A 188 -0.66 -12.48 1.12
N LEU A 189 -0.71 -11.19 1.42
CA LEU A 189 -1.81 -10.57 2.16
C LEU A 189 -3.17 -10.76 1.47
N LEU A 190 -3.23 -10.56 0.15
CA LEU A 190 -4.45 -10.82 -0.62
C LEU A 190 -4.83 -12.30 -0.61
N GLY A 191 -3.83 -13.20 -0.64
CA GLY A 191 -4.02 -14.66 -0.51
C GLY A 191 -4.61 -15.05 0.84
N LEU A 192 -4.18 -14.42 1.92
CA LEU A 192 -4.70 -14.58 3.28
C LEU A 192 -6.11 -13.97 3.47
N GLY A 193 -6.64 -13.31 2.44
CA GLY A 193 -8.01 -12.79 2.47
C GLY A 193 -8.11 -11.30 2.80
N VAL A 194 -7.02 -10.55 2.87
CA VAL A 194 -7.08 -9.09 2.90
C VAL A 194 -7.80 -8.59 1.64
N SER A 195 -8.76 -7.68 1.80
CA SER A 195 -9.57 -7.21 0.66
C SER A 195 -8.87 -6.15 -0.17
N ALA A 196 -8.09 -5.29 0.45
CA ALA A 196 -7.35 -4.23 -0.23
C ALA A 196 -6.01 -3.95 0.44
N VAL A 197 -4.97 -3.73 -0.36
CA VAL A 197 -3.63 -3.39 0.10
C VAL A 197 -3.16 -2.14 -0.65
N LEU A 198 -2.64 -1.15 0.08
CA LEU A 198 -1.87 -0.06 -0.49
C LEU A 198 -0.39 -0.31 -0.20
N ALA A 199 0.41 -0.40 -1.23
CA ALA A 199 1.85 -0.58 -1.10
C ALA A 199 2.60 0.11 -2.24
N SER A 200 3.83 0.54 -1.97
CA SER A 200 4.75 0.97 -3.03
C SER A 200 5.48 -0.24 -3.61
N THR A 201 5.75 -0.20 -4.91
CA THR A 201 6.56 -1.18 -5.61
C THR A 201 8.01 -0.71 -5.80
N VAL A 202 8.33 0.49 -5.33
CA VAL A 202 9.66 1.10 -5.41
C VAL A 202 9.98 1.82 -4.09
N PRO A 203 11.26 2.01 -3.75
CA PRO A 203 11.65 2.78 -2.56
C PRO A 203 11.05 4.19 -2.59
N VAL A 204 10.58 4.66 -1.45
CA VAL A 204 9.97 5.99 -1.28
C VAL A 204 10.63 6.74 -0.14
N SER A 205 10.59 8.08 -0.19
CA SER A 205 11.10 8.92 0.89
C SER A 205 10.09 8.96 2.05
N ASP A 206 10.53 8.68 3.28
CA ASP A 206 9.70 8.73 4.49
C ASP A 206 9.01 10.08 4.66
N GLN A 207 9.76 11.18 4.50
CA GLN A 207 9.20 12.53 4.65
C GLN A 207 8.09 12.83 3.63
N ALA A 208 8.25 12.40 2.38
CA ALA A 208 7.22 12.57 1.36
C ALA A 208 6.03 11.65 1.61
N THR A 209 6.28 10.44 2.08
CA THR A 209 5.26 9.44 2.42
C THR A 209 4.34 9.96 3.52
N LEU A 210 4.87 10.58 4.58
CA LEU A 210 4.10 11.20 5.65
C LEU A 210 2.98 12.10 5.11
N SER A 211 3.32 13.02 4.20
CA SER A 211 2.35 13.97 3.66
C SER A 211 1.26 13.30 2.81
N VAL A 212 1.61 12.21 2.13
CA VAL A 212 0.70 11.45 1.27
C VAL A 212 -0.23 10.59 2.13
N MET A 213 0.30 9.94 3.18
CA MET A 213 -0.49 9.12 4.11
C MET A 213 -1.47 9.99 4.91
N SER A 214 -1.07 11.20 5.30
CA SER A 214 -1.98 12.17 5.93
C SER A 214 -3.19 12.49 5.04
N ALA A 215 -2.96 12.73 3.75
CA ALA A 215 -4.05 12.96 2.80
C ALA A 215 -4.92 11.70 2.60
N LEU A 216 -4.33 10.50 2.61
CA LEU A 216 -5.03 9.21 2.53
C LEU A 216 -5.95 9.01 3.74
N HIS A 217 -5.39 9.09 4.96
CA HIS A 217 -6.16 8.86 6.20
C HIS A 217 -7.27 9.89 6.40
N SER A 218 -7.11 11.12 5.92
CA SER A 218 -8.18 12.11 5.92
C SER A 218 -9.44 11.62 5.15
N SER A 219 -9.26 10.88 4.05
CA SER A 219 -10.35 10.33 3.24
C SER A 219 -10.86 8.99 3.81
N LEU A 220 -9.96 8.12 4.28
CA LEU A 220 -10.34 6.85 4.91
C LEU A 220 -11.16 7.06 6.19
N ALA A 221 -10.81 8.07 7.00
CA ALA A 221 -11.55 8.43 8.21
C ALA A 221 -12.95 9.00 7.89
N ALA A 222 -13.12 9.63 6.72
CA ALA A 222 -14.42 10.07 6.21
C ALA A 222 -15.29 8.91 5.67
N GLY A 223 -14.76 7.66 5.64
CA GLY A 223 -15.49 6.47 5.24
C GLY A 223 -15.26 6.01 3.79
N ASP A 224 -14.39 6.69 3.05
CA ASP A 224 -14.04 6.29 1.69
C ASP A 224 -13.38 4.91 1.65
N GLY A 225 -13.60 4.16 0.58
CA GLY A 225 -12.83 2.95 0.29
C GLY A 225 -11.41 3.29 -0.16
N LEU A 226 -10.48 2.36 0.01
CA LEU A 226 -9.04 2.58 -0.25
C LEU A 226 -8.75 3.26 -1.60
N PRO A 227 -9.27 2.85 -2.76
CA PRO A 227 -8.89 3.50 -4.01
C PRO A 227 -9.48 4.88 -4.21
N THR A 228 -10.68 5.12 -3.67
CA THR A 228 -11.27 6.47 -3.66
C THR A 228 -10.45 7.40 -2.78
N ALA A 229 -10.10 6.94 -1.58
CA ALA A 229 -9.23 7.67 -0.66
C ALA A 229 -7.85 7.92 -1.28
N TRP A 230 -7.31 6.93 -2.00
CA TRP A 230 -6.03 7.06 -2.69
C TRP A 230 -6.07 8.08 -3.83
N LEU A 231 -7.10 8.07 -4.66
CA LEU A 231 -7.30 9.10 -5.68
C LEU A 231 -7.40 10.50 -5.06
N SER A 232 -8.12 10.65 -3.95
CA SER A 232 -8.23 11.91 -3.20
C SER A 232 -6.87 12.38 -2.69
N ALA A 233 -6.07 11.48 -2.09
CA ALA A 233 -4.73 11.78 -1.60
C ALA A 233 -3.81 12.25 -2.74
N ARG A 234 -3.78 11.54 -3.84
CA ARG A 234 -3.01 11.92 -5.04
C ARG A 234 -3.39 13.29 -5.59
N ARG A 235 -4.68 13.59 -5.67
CA ARG A 235 -5.18 14.89 -6.14
C ARG A 235 -4.75 16.04 -5.23
N ARG A 236 -4.78 15.84 -3.92
CA ARG A 236 -4.37 16.85 -2.93
C ARG A 236 -2.88 17.17 -2.97
N ARG A 237 -2.05 16.24 -3.45
CA ARG A 237 -0.57 16.35 -3.49
C ARG A 237 0.00 16.71 -4.85
N ARG A 238 -0.83 16.96 -5.86
CA ARG A 238 -0.37 17.30 -7.23
C ARG A 238 0.51 18.54 -7.31
N GLY A 239 0.36 19.50 -6.42
CA GLY A 239 1.14 20.73 -6.39
C GLY A 239 2.55 20.56 -5.81
N ASP A 240 2.85 19.44 -5.16
CA ASP A 240 4.16 19.08 -4.61
C ASP A 240 4.75 17.95 -5.46
N ALA A 241 5.82 18.25 -6.19
CA ALA A 241 6.42 17.31 -7.14
C ALA A 241 6.93 16.03 -6.47
N LEU A 242 7.53 16.14 -5.27
CA LEU A 242 8.06 14.99 -4.53
C LEU A 242 6.91 14.13 -3.98
N ALA A 243 5.91 14.75 -3.36
CA ALA A 243 4.73 14.03 -2.86
C ALA A 243 3.92 13.41 -4.00
N ALA A 244 3.81 14.06 -5.15
CA ALA A 244 3.14 13.51 -6.34
C ALA A 244 3.89 12.30 -6.91
N ALA A 245 5.22 12.35 -6.97
CA ALA A 245 6.06 11.22 -7.39
C ALA A 245 5.96 10.06 -6.41
N THR A 246 6.05 10.33 -5.11
CA THR A 246 5.85 9.34 -4.04
C THR A 246 4.47 8.70 -4.13
N ALA A 247 3.42 9.50 -4.28
CA ALA A 247 2.07 8.97 -4.45
C ALA A 247 1.92 8.12 -5.72
N ALA A 248 2.61 8.44 -6.80
CA ALA A 248 2.59 7.66 -8.03
C ALA A 248 3.29 6.29 -7.91
N SER A 249 4.17 6.14 -6.92
CA SER A 249 4.88 4.88 -6.62
C SER A 249 4.00 3.84 -5.93
N PHE A 250 2.95 4.27 -5.24
CA PHE A 250 2.00 3.36 -4.59
C PHE A 250 0.91 2.88 -5.54
N THR A 251 0.49 1.66 -5.32
CA THR A 251 -0.62 1.02 -6.02
C THR A 251 -1.64 0.48 -5.03
N ALA A 252 -2.92 0.69 -5.32
CA ALA A 252 -4.02 0.08 -4.56
C ALA A 252 -4.37 -1.27 -5.19
N TRP A 253 -4.19 -2.33 -4.42
CA TRP A 253 -4.37 -3.72 -4.83
C TRP A 253 -5.65 -4.32 -4.26
N GLY A 254 -6.22 -5.31 -4.94
CA GLY A 254 -7.38 -6.06 -4.44
C GLY A 254 -8.72 -5.52 -4.92
N ALA A 255 -9.74 -5.59 -4.06
CA ALA A 255 -11.08 -5.05 -4.36
C ALA A 255 -11.08 -3.54 -4.21
N ALA A 256 -10.43 -2.94 -5.09
CA ALA A 256 -10.18 -1.53 -5.07
C ALA A 256 -11.33 -0.68 -5.62
N ALA A 257 -12.32 -1.24 -6.26
CA ALA A 257 -13.43 -0.48 -6.87
C ALA A 257 -14.79 -1.04 -6.48
#